data_c65f2e3e36014529dd87f20de931b319
#
_entry.id   c65f2e3e36014529dd87f20de931b319
#
_cell.length_a   1.000
_cell.length_b   1.000
_cell.length_c   1.000
_cell.angle_alpha   90.00
_cell.angle_beta   90.00
_cell.angle_gamma   90.00
#
_symmetry.space_group_name_H-M   'P 1'
#
loop_
_entity.id
_entity.type
_entity.pdbx_description
1 polymer ?
#
loop_
_entity_poly.entity_id
_entity_poly.type
_entity_poly.pdbx_seq_one_letter_code
_entity_poly.pdbx_strand_id
1 'polypeptide(L)'
;MVQVSSSGKSPKTSRGRETRRKILDAAEAEFGEKGFHEGSISGITQRAGVALGTFYTYFESKEEIFQALVAYMSRRIREWIGERVADATDRMSAERLGIEAYIEFARQHKGIYRIISEAEFVATDAYRDHY
;
A
#
# COMPACT_ATOMS: atom_id res chain seq x y z
N MET A 1 12.67 17.28 16.47
CA MET A 1 12.92 16.52 15.29
C MET A 1 11.75 16.53 14.33
N VAL A 2 12.04 16.75 13.09
CA VAL A 2 11.00 16.83 12.08
C VAL A 2 10.72 15.48 11.50
N GLN A 3 9.47 15.13 11.45
CA GLN A 3 9.03 13.95 10.75
C GLN A 3 8.43 14.36 9.44
N VAL A 4 8.97 13.87 8.37
CA VAL A 4 8.42 14.10 7.06
C VAL A 4 7.86 12.78 6.56
N SER A 5 6.59 12.78 6.25
CA SER A 5 5.96 11.61 5.69
C SER A 5 5.20 12.01 4.45
N SER A 6 5.65 11.52 3.31
CA SER A 6 4.93 11.74 2.07
C SER A 6 3.70 10.85 1.99
N SER A 7 3.57 9.90 2.88
CA SER A 7 2.49 8.92 2.82
C SER A 7 1.46 9.09 3.92
N GLY A 8 1.45 10.25 4.59
CA GLY A 8 0.48 10.55 5.62
C GLY A 8 1.14 10.86 6.94
N LYS A 9 0.30 11.09 7.92
CA LYS A 9 0.75 11.48 9.25
C LYS A 9 1.15 10.25 10.04
N SER A 10 2.29 10.34 10.73
CA SER A 10 2.78 9.23 11.53
C SER A 10 2.13 9.25 12.90
N PRO A 11 1.37 8.21 13.26
CA PRO A 11 0.74 8.16 14.57
C PRO A 11 1.77 7.85 15.65
N LYS A 12 1.53 8.39 16.84
CA LYS A 12 2.44 8.22 17.96
C LYS A 12 2.07 7.04 18.85
N THR A 13 0.84 6.54 18.75
CA THR A 13 0.35 5.49 19.63
C THR A 13 0.17 4.19 18.87
N SER A 14 0.15 3.08 19.61
CA SER A 14 -0.15 1.77 19.04
C SER A 14 -1.53 1.74 18.41
N ARG A 15 -2.50 2.38 19.07
CA ARG A 15 -3.86 2.42 18.57
C ARG A 15 -3.94 3.20 17.26
N GLY A 16 -3.21 4.29 17.16
CA GLY A 16 -3.17 5.09 15.95
C GLY A 16 -2.51 4.32 14.80
N ARG A 17 -1.43 3.60 15.09
CA ARG A 17 -0.77 2.79 14.07
C ARG A 17 -1.69 1.68 13.57
N GLU A 18 -2.44 1.07 14.49
CA GLU A 18 -3.40 0.03 14.12
C GLU A 18 -4.51 0.59 13.23
N THR A 19 -5.02 1.76 13.59
CA THR A 19 -6.07 2.42 12.79
C THR A 19 -5.55 2.78 11.40
N ARG A 20 -4.34 3.32 11.33
CA ARG A 20 -3.74 3.67 10.04
C ARG A 20 -3.57 2.43 9.16
N ARG A 21 -3.10 1.33 9.73
CA ARG A 21 -2.94 0.08 9.00
C ARG A 21 -4.28 -0.44 8.49
N LYS A 22 -5.31 -0.33 9.32
CA LYS A 22 -6.65 -0.75 8.93
C LYS A 22 -7.16 0.03 7.73
N ILE A 23 -6.88 1.32 7.70
CA ILE A 23 -7.27 2.17 6.58
C ILE A 23 -6.48 1.79 5.32
N LEU A 24 -5.18 1.51 5.47
CA LEU A 24 -4.36 1.07 4.33
C LEU A 24 -4.85 -0.26 3.77
N ASP A 25 -5.20 -1.21 4.64
CA ASP A 25 -5.72 -2.50 4.18
C ASP A 25 -7.05 -2.33 3.46
N ALA A 26 -7.90 -1.42 3.94
CA ALA A 26 -9.15 -1.11 3.27
C ALA A 26 -8.92 -0.47 1.91
N ALA A 27 -7.90 0.39 1.82
CA ALA A 27 -7.53 1.02 0.55
C ALA A 27 -7.04 -0.02 -0.45
N GLU A 28 -6.29 -1.00 0.01
CA GLU A 28 -5.84 -2.09 -0.87
C GLU A 28 -7.05 -2.81 -1.48
N ALA A 29 -8.06 -3.11 -0.68
CA ALA A 29 -9.26 -3.77 -1.18
C ALA A 29 -10.04 -2.87 -2.14
N GLU A 30 -10.19 -1.61 -1.78
CA GLU A 30 -10.96 -0.66 -2.61
C GLU A 30 -10.29 -0.43 -3.96
N PHE A 31 -9.02 -0.09 -3.96
CA PHE A 31 -8.30 0.18 -5.21
C PHE A 31 -8.02 -1.10 -6.00
N GLY A 32 -7.81 -2.21 -5.31
CA GLY A 32 -7.61 -3.47 -6.00
C GLY A 32 -8.84 -3.93 -6.75
N GLU A 33 -10.01 -3.66 -6.21
CA GLU A 33 -11.28 -4.05 -6.82
C GLU A 33 -11.75 -3.05 -7.86
N LYS A 34 -11.66 -1.76 -7.57
CA LYS A 34 -12.26 -0.72 -8.41
C LYS A 34 -11.26 0.09 -9.23
N GLY A 35 -9.99 0.01 -8.91
CA GLY A 35 -8.97 0.87 -9.50
C GLY A 35 -8.92 2.22 -8.79
N PHE A 36 -7.90 3.00 -9.13
CA PHE A 36 -7.70 4.28 -8.45
C PHE A 36 -8.83 5.27 -8.74
N HIS A 37 -9.23 5.39 -10.00
CA HIS A 37 -10.21 6.42 -10.39
C HIS A 37 -11.59 6.14 -9.83
N GLU A 38 -12.02 4.88 -9.85
CA GLU A 38 -13.34 4.51 -9.37
C GLU A 38 -13.37 4.30 -7.86
N GLY A 39 -12.23 4.02 -7.25
CA GLY A 39 -12.14 3.89 -5.80
C GLY A 39 -12.40 5.22 -5.12
N SER A 40 -12.93 5.17 -3.91
CA SER A 40 -13.32 6.40 -3.21
C SER A 40 -12.93 6.35 -1.74
N ILE A 41 -12.75 7.54 -1.16
CA ILE A 41 -12.50 7.65 0.27
C ILE A 41 -13.69 7.08 1.06
N SER A 42 -14.89 7.32 0.57
CA SER A 42 -16.09 6.76 1.19
C SER A 42 -16.04 5.22 1.21
N GLY A 43 -15.64 4.62 0.07
CA GLY A 43 -15.50 3.17 0.00
C GLY A 43 -14.45 2.65 0.96
N ILE A 44 -13.35 3.37 1.09
CA ILE A 44 -12.28 3.00 2.02
C ILE A 44 -12.77 3.05 3.47
N THR A 45 -13.43 4.13 3.85
CA THR A 45 -13.89 4.27 5.23
C THR A 45 -14.96 3.23 5.59
N GLN A 46 -15.83 2.91 4.63
CA GLN A 46 -16.82 1.87 4.86
C GLN A 46 -16.15 0.51 5.07
N ARG A 47 -15.16 0.18 4.27
CA ARG A 47 -14.44 -1.09 4.41
C ARG A 47 -13.66 -1.15 5.72
N ALA A 48 -13.08 -0.02 6.12
CA ALA A 48 -12.29 0.03 7.36
C ALA A 48 -13.17 0.11 8.60
N GLY A 49 -14.42 0.50 8.44
CA GLY A 49 -15.32 0.67 9.58
C GLY A 49 -14.97 1.90 10.40
N VAL A 50 -14.49 2.96 9.77
CA VAL A 50 -14.12 4.20 10.47
C VAL A 50 -14.91 5.37 9.91
N ALA A 51 -14.98 6.45 10.70
CA ALA A 51 -15.63 7.67 10.26
C ALA A 51 -14.76 8.41 9.25
N LEU A 52 -15.40 9.25 8.45
CA LEU A 52 -14.69 10.05 7.45
C LEU A 52 -13.63 10.95 8.09
N GLY A 53 -13.95 11.54 9.25
CA GLY A 53 -12.98 12.36 9.96
C GLY A 53 -11.74 11.58 10.39
N THR A 54 -11.92 10.32 10.72
CA THR A 54 -10.81 9.45 11.09
C THR A 54 -9.86 9.26 9.92
N PHE A 55 -10.40 9.08 8.70
CA PHE A 55 -9.56 9.01 7.51
C PHE A 55 -8.70 10.25 7.39
N TYR A 56 -9.31 11.42 7.51
CA TYR A 56 -8.59 12.68 7.34
C TYR A 56 -7.61 12.99 8.46
N THR A 57 -7.68 12.26 9.55
CA THR A 57 -6.64 12.33 10.58
C THR A 57 -5.31 11.79 10.05
N TYR A 58 -5.35 10.81 9.15
CA TYR A 58 -4.14 10.12 8.68
C TYR A 58 -3.74 10.46 7.26
N PHE A 59 -4.69 10.78 6.39
CA PHE A 59 -4.42 11.03 4.97
C PHE A 59 -5.25 12.21 4.50
N GLU A 60 -4.66 13.05 3.66
CA GLU A 60 -5.33 14.27 3.24
C GLU A 60 -6.12 14.11 1.95
N SER A 61 -5.82 13.09 1.15
CA SER A 61 -6.45 12.92 -0.15
C SER A 61 -6.41 11.47 -0.59
N LYS A 62 -7.16 11.18 -1.64
CA LYS A 62 -7.13 9.87 -2.28
C LYS A 62 -5.76 9.56 -2.86
N GLU A 63 -5.12 10.57 -3.45
CA GLU A 63 -3.78 10.41 -4.00
C GLU A 63 -2.78 10.09 -2.91
N GLU A 64 -2.90 10.74 -1.76
CA GLU A 64 -1.95 10.52 -0.67
C GLU A 64 -2.06 9.10 -0.14
N ILE A 65 -3.27 8.60 0.10
CA ILE A 65 -3.40 7.24 0.59
C ILE A 65 -2.97 6.22 -0.46
N PHE A 66 -3.20 6.51 -1.75
CA PHE A 66 -2.75 5.61 -2.79
C PHE A 66 -1.24 5.49 -2.80
N GLN A 67 -0.53 6.61 -2.70
CA GLN A 67 0.93 6.61 -2.63
C GLN A 67 1.44 5.90 -1.38
N ALA A 68 0.77 6.14 -0.25
CA ALA A 68 1.11 5.45 1.00
C ALA A 68 0.91 3.95 0.86
N LEU A 69 -0.16 3.54 0.19
CA LEU A 69 -0.45 2.14 -0.04
C LEU A 69 0.63 1.48 -0.89
N VAL A 70 1.06 2.13 -1.96
CA VAL A 70 2.11 1.59 -2.82
C VAL A 70 3.39 1.38 -2.03
N ALA A 71 3.78 2.36 -1.20
CA ALA A 71 4.97 2.25 -0.36
C ALA A 71 4.82 1.12 0.67
N TYR A 72 3.66 1.02 1.27
CA TYR A 72 3.35 0.00 2.27
C TYR A 72 3.45 -1.40 1.66
N MET A 73 2.84 -1.60 0.49
CA MET A 73 2.87 -2.89 -0.18
C MET A 73 4.27 -3.24 -0.68
N SER A 74 5.00 -2.26 -1.18
CA SER A 74 6.36 -2.50 -1.65
C SER A 74 7.26 -2.99 -0.51
N ARG A 75 7.11 -2.39 0.66
CA ARG A 75 7.87 -2.82 1.84
C ARG A 75 7.48 -4.23 2.26
N ARG A 76 6.19 -4.53 2.27
CA ARG A 76 5.71 -5.86 2.64
C ARG A 76 6.21 -6.93 1.69
N ILE A 77 6.22 -6.64 0.40
CA ILE A 77 6.75 -7.58 -0.60
C ILE A 77 8.23 -7.84 -0.35
N ARG A 78 8.99 -6.79 -0.11
CA ARG A 78 10.44 -6.95 0.12
C ARG A 78 10.71 -7.76 1.38
N GLU A 79 9.95 -7.51 2.45
CA GLU A 79 10.10 -8.28 3.68
C GLU A 79 9.72 -9.74 3.48
N TRP A 80 8.63 -9.99 2.79
CA TRP A 80 8.14 -11.33 2.50
C TRP A 80 9.16 -12.11 1.68
N ILE A 81 9.68 -11.50 0.62
CA ILE A 81 10.69 -12.15 -0.22
C ILE A 81 11.97 -12.36 0.57
N GLY A 82 12.40 -11.35 1.32
CA GLY A 82 13.62 -11.45 2.12
C GLY A 82 13.58 -12.60 3.10
N GLU A 83 12.45 -12.81 3.75
CA GLU A 83 12.30 -13.94 4.68
C GLU A 83 12.40 -15.28 3.97
N ARG A 84 11.82 -15.38 2.79
CA ARG A 84 11.81 -16.61 2.02
C ARG A 84 13.20 -16.96 1.48
N VAL A 85 13.98 -15.97 1.07
CA VAL A 85 15.30 -16.23 0.49
C VAL A 85 16.39 -16.30 1.54
N ALA A 86 16.11 -15.95 2.79
CA ALA A 86 17.12 -15.95 3.84
C ALA A 86 17.76 -17.33 4.03
N ASP A 87 17.03 -18.40 3.75
CA ASP A 87 17.52 -19.76 3.91
C ASP A 87 18.19 -20.31 2.65
N ALA A 88 18.30 -19.52 1.60
CA ALA A 88 18.91 -19.99 0.36
C ALA A 88 20.40 -20.19 0.56
N THR A 89 20.92 -21.29 -0.01
CA THR A 89 22.33 -21.63 0.13
C THR A 89 23.17 -21.18 -1.07
N ASP A 90 22.51 -20.82 -2.16
CA ASP A 90 23.20 -20.35 -3.36
C ASP A 90 22.28 -19.41 -4.14
N ARG A 91 22.87 -18.79 -5.17
CA ARG A 91 22.15 -17.78 -5.95
C ARG A 91 20.94 -18.33 -6.68
N MET A 92 21.06 -19.52 -7.25
CA MET A 92 19.99 -20.13 -8.01
C MET A 92 18.80 -20.45 -7.11
N SER A 93 19.06 -20.98 -5.92
CA SER A 93 18.02 -21.22 -4.92
C SER A 93 17.36 -19.93 -4.49
N ALA A 94 18.16 -18.85 -4.30
CA ALA A 94 17.62 -17.56 -3.90
C ALA A 94 16.68 -17.01 -4.97
N GLU A 95 17.05 -17.11 -6.24
CA GLU A 95 16.19 -16.64 -7.32
C GLU A 95 14.89 -17.42 -7.39
N ARG A 96 14.96 -18.74 -7.27
CA ARG A 96 13.76 -19.57 -7.31
C ARG A 96 12.84 -19.26 -6.13
N LEU A 97 13.41 -19.16 -4.93
CA LEU A 97 12.60 -18.85 -3.74
C LEU A 97 11.99 -17.46 -3.83
N GLY A 98 12.73 -16.50 -4.40
CA GLY A 98 12.20 -15.15 -4.58
C GLY A 98 11.01 -15.12 -5.53
N ILE A 99 11.09 -15.84 -6.63
CA ILE A 99 9.99 -15.91 -7.59
C ILE A 99 8.78 -16.60 -6.97
N GLU A 100 9.00 -17.71 -6.28
CA GLU A 100 7.92 -18.42 -5.62
C GLU A 100 7.25 -17.56 -4.56
N ALA A 101 8.06 -16.81 -3.81
CA ALA A 101 7.53 -15.92 -2.78
C ALA A 101 6.68 -14.81 -3.38
N TYR A 102 7.13 -14.24 -4.50
CA TYR A 102 6.37 -13.19 -5.17
C TYR A 102 5.02 -13.71 -5.68
N ILE A 103 5.05 -14.89 -6.29
CA ILE A 103 3.81 -15.50 -6.80
C ILE A 103 2.83 -15.77 -5.66
N GLU A 104 3.33 -16.27 -4.54
CA GLU A 104 2.50 -16.54 -3.38
C GLU A 104 1.90 -15.26 -2.82
N PHE A 105 2.71 -14.20 -2.73
CA PHE A 105 2.22 -12.92 -2.27
C PHE A 105 1.12 -12.39 -3.20
N ALA A 106 1.34 -12.49 -4.50
CA ALA A 106 0.36 -12.02 -5.49
C ALA A 106 -0.97 -12.80 -5.38
N ARG A 107 -0.90 -14.08 -5.05
CA ARG A 107 -2.12 -14.87 -4.85
C ARG A 107 -2.93 -14.40 -3.66
N GLN A 108 -2.25 -13.97 -2.61
CA GLN A 108 -2.91 -13.48 -1.40
C GLN A 108 -3.42 -12.06 -1.56
N HIS A 109 -2.81 -11.30 -2.46
CA HIS A 109 -3.15 -9.88 -2.68
C HIS A 109 -3.56 -9.70 -4.13
N LYS A 110 -4.77 -10.13 -4.45
CA LYS A 110 -5.22 -10.19 -5.85
C LYS A 110 -5.28 -8.85 -6.54
N GLY A 111 -5.41 -7.77 -5.79
CA GLY A 111 -5.45 -6.43 -6.37
C GLY A 111 -4.09 -5.81 -6.62
N ILE A 112 -3.00 -6.47 -6.22
CA ILE A 112 -1.67 -5.86 -6.24
C ILE A 112 -1.22 -5.49 -7.64
N TYR A 113 -1.51 -6.33 -8.61
CA TYR A 113 -1.10 -6.05 -9.99
C TYR A 113 -1.73 -4.75 -10.49
N ARG A 114 -3.02 -4.59 -10.22
CA ARG A 114 -3.76 -3.41 -10.63
C ARG A 114 -3.21 -2.16 -9.96
N ILE A 115 -2.94 -2.25 -8.65
CA ILE A 115 -2.42 -1.13 -7.89
C ILE A 115 -1.05 -0.72 -8.41
N ILE A 116 -0.16 -1.69 -8.61
CA ILE A 116 1.19 -1.41 -9.11
C ILE A 116 1.14 -0.85 -10.52
N SER A 117 0.28 -1.41 -11.38
CA SER A 117 0.15 -0.95 -12.75
C SER A 117 -0.34 0.49 -12.81
N GLU A 118 -1.22 0.87 -11.91
CA GLU A 118 -1.76 2.23 -11.91
C GLU A 118 -0.87 3.24 -11.22
N ALA A 119 0.06 2.78 -10.39
CA ALA A 119 0.89 3.68 -9.59
C ALA A 119 1.67 4.67 -10.46
N GLU A 120 2.21 4.19 -11.56
CA GLU A 120 2.97 5.05 -12.46
C GLU A 120 2.09 6.10 -13.12
N PHE A 121 0.88 5.72 -13.51
CA PHE A 121 -0.05 6.67 -14.11
C PHE A 121 -0.48 7.74 -13.11
N VAL A 122 -0.77 7.36 -11.89
CA VAL A 122 -1.15 8.32 -10.86
C VAL A 122 -0.02 9.30 -10.59
N ALA A 123 1.21 8.81 -10.48
CA ALA A 123 2.37 9.66 -10.28
C ALA A 123 2.59 10.61 -11.46
N THR A 124 2.40 10.10 -12.68
CA THR A 124 2.56 10.90 -13.89
C THR A 124 1.53 12.01 -13.96
N ASP A 125 0.29 11.70 -13.65
CA ASP A 125 -0.78 12.69 -13.64
C ASP A 125 -0.52 13.77 -12.59
N ALA A 126 -0.09 13.38 -11.41
CA ALA A 126 0.26 14.33 -10.36
C ALA A 126 1.39 15.26 -10.80
N TYR A 127 2.40 14.70 -11.46
CA TYR A 127 3.51 15.48 -11.98
C TYR A 127 3.05 16.46 -13.05
N ARG A 128 2.21 15.99 -13.95
CA ARG A 128 1.68 16.82 -15.04
C ARG A 128 0.84 17.97 -14.51
N ASP A 129 0.01 17.69 -13.53
CA ASP A 129 -0.85 18.71 -12.94
C ASP A 129 -0.04 19.77 -12.21
N HIS A 130 1.14 19.39 -11.70
CA HIS A 130 2.01 20.31 -10.99
C HIS A 130 2.73 21.26 -11.95
N TYR A 131 3.01 20.82 -13.17
CA TYR A 131 3.67 21.59 -14.22
C TYR A 131 2.72 21.86 -15.36
#